data_b2b603cb80dbd70935689e0ad6abf781
#
_entry.id   b2b603cb80dbd70935689e0ad6abf781
#
_cell.length_a   1.000
_cell.length_b   1.000
_cell.length_c   1.000
_cell.angle_alpha   90.00
_cell.angle_beta   90.00
_cell.angle_gamma   90.00
#
_symmetry.space_group_name_H-M   'P 1'
#
loop_
_entity.id
_entity.type
_entity.pdbx_description
1 polymer ?
#
loop_
_entity_poly.entity_id
_entity_poly.type
_entity_poly.pdbx_seq_one_letter_code
_entity_poly.pdbx_strand_id
1 'polypeptide(L)'
;MSTIPSTSSSAAATAAATAAASAAAEAAAAQSIISGSTGNSSLDVSSLVTSLVNAKVAGQTATLSAQQTNDNTQLSAIGALQAALSALQAGIASLSNGTALGQFTATADGTGLTATADGTASAGAYSVAVTQIASAQTLSSAAFGATTALGTGTMSVSVGGKSMSINITSSNNTISGIASAINSSSSNPGVTATVVTGTDGAHLVLRSSATGATNTINVSVSDVAGDNGLSSLGVTSTPGTDGAASTFTSAVSANAWKQSASAQDAEFTIDGTAATSSSNAVTTALKGVTLNLTAAAIGTPPGTPQTVTVAQNTSSASTAINSFVTLYNTLVTTYGQVGNDNSQAASTQGGILSSNPMLATIQNTLAAIIGSGVKNGNSTISLGALGITLQAQASATQPAGALVIDPTKLAAALQSNPSGVANLFNSTTGIAAQITSSLNSFLGAGGLIANSQSAVNTDLKSITSQQATLATYTAQLTSQYQAQFTALNTLMATMNNNSQYLTQLFGGANSAGALATGASG
;
A
#
# COMPACT_ATOMS: atom_id res chain seq x y z
N MET A 1 -4.59 13.36 5.94
CA MET A 1 -4.88 14.59 5.21
C MET A 1 -3.74 15.56 5.47
N SER A 2 -2.85 15.73 4.49
CA SER A 2 -1.79 16.75 4.57
C SER A 2 -2.39 18.06 4.05
N THR A 3 -2.56 19.02 4.92
CA THR A 3 -2.97 20.38 4.55
C THR A 3 -1.78 21.07 3.89
N ILE A 4 -1.90 21.42 2.61
CA ILE A 4 -0.94 22.31 1.94
C ILE A 4 -1.13 23.70 2.56
N PRO A 5 -0.13 24.28 3.23
CA PRO A 5 -0.29 25.63 3.77
C PRO A 5 -0.41 26.64 2.63
N SER A 6 -1.35 27.57 2.74
CA SER A 6 -1.52 28.68 1.81
C SER A 6 -0.37 29.68 1.98
N THR A 7 0.69 29.53 1.15
CA THR A 7 1.93 30.31 1.29
C THR A 7 1.95 31.62 0.51
N SER A 8 0.89 31.96 -0.24
CA SER A 8 0.86 33.17 -1.08
C SER A 8 0.80 34.52 -0.31
N SER A 9 0.19 34.53 0.90
CA SER A 9 0.19 35.71 1.76
C SER A 9 1.53 35.95 2.45
N SER A 10 2.35 34.89 2.66
CA SER A 10 3.63 35.03 3.31
C SER A 10 4.71 35.58 2.38
N ALA A 11 4.69 35.25 1.08
CA ALA A 11 5.69 35.76 0.12
C ALA A 11 5.56 37.26 -0.13
N ALA A 12 4.31 37.80 -0.28
CA ALA A 12 4.08 39.21 -0.43
C ALA A 12 4.40 39.99 0.87
N ALA A 13 4.05 39.44 2.05
CA ALA A 13 4.42 40.00 3.32
C ALA A 13 5.94 39.98 3.56
N THR A 14 6.62 38.92 3.16
CA THR A 14 8.09 38.82 3.25
C THR A 14 8.77 39.82 2.31
N ALA A 15 8.30 40.00 1.07
CA ALA A 15 8.83 40.98 0.13
C ALA A 15 8.63 42.41 0.63
N ALA A 16 7.44 42.72 1.19
CA ALA A 16 7.16 44.04 1.80
C ALA A 16 8.03 44.29 3.05
N ALA A 17 8.20 43.27 3.91
CA ALA A 17 9.06 43.37 5.09
C ALA A 17 10.54 43.56 4.71
N THR A 18 10.98 42.88 3.64
CA THR A 18 12.38 43.00 3.13
C THR A 18 12.61 44.38 2.51
N ALA A 19 11.63 44.92 1.75
CA ALA A 19 11.70 46.29 1.22
C ALA A 19 11.71 47.34 2.34
N ALA A 20 10.90 47.18 3.37
CA ALA A 20 10.90 48.05 4.53
C ALA A 20 12.21 47.99 5.33
N ALA A 21 12.78 46.76 5.48
CA ALA A 21 14.07 46.56 6.14
C ALA A 21 15.22 47.21 5.36
N SER A 22 15.19 47.15 4.00
CA SER A 22 16.22 47.81 3.19
C SER A 22 16.14 49.32 3.25
N ALA A 23 14.92 49.90 3.22
CA ALA A 23 14.74 51.35 3.39
C ALA A 23 15.18 51.83 4.77
N ALA A 24 14.91 51.08 5.85
CA ALA A 24 15.38 51.39 7.18
C ALA A 24 16.93 51.31 7.29
N ALA A 25 17.54 50.33 6.62
CA ALA A 25 18.99 50.18 6.57
C ALA A 25 19.67 51.31 5.80
N GLU A 26 19.09 51.79 4.68
CA GLU A 26 19.54 52.97 3.93
C GLU A 26 19.45 54.26 4.78
N ALA A 27 18.35 54.45 5.53
CA ALA A 27 18.18 55.60 6.41
C ALA A 27 19.19 55.56 7.58
N ALA A 28 19.42 54.41 8.16
CA ALA A 28 20.42 54.22 9.22
C ALA A 28 21.85 54.48 8.72
N ALA A 29 22.17 54.04 7.49
CA ALA A 29 23.45 54.29 6.84
C ALA A 29 23.66 55.79 6.56
N ALA A 30 22.65 56.49 6.07
CA ALA A 30 22.70 57.94 5.86
C ALA A 30 22.89 58.70 7.15
N GLN A 31 22.20 58.31 8.23
CA GLN A 31 22.33 58.91 9.54
C GLN A 31 23.71 58.68 10.18
N SER A 32 24.31 57.51 9.96
CA SER A 32 25.67 57.19 10.39
C SER A 32 26.73 58.02 9.67
N ILE A 33 26.57 58.28 8.38
CA ILE A 33 27.43 59.21 7.60
C ILE A 33 27.31 60.63 8.14
N ILE A 34 26.13 61.11 8.41
CA ILE A 34 25.90 62.46 8.93
C ILE A 34 26.47 62.62 10.33
N SER A 35 26.26 61.69 11.23
CA SER A 35 26.80 61.74 12.59
C SER A 35 28.32 61.59 12.66
N GLY A 36 28.91 60.76 11.78
CA GLY A 36 30.39 60.60 11.65
C GLY A 36 31.06 61.82 11.07
N SER A 37 30.37 62.63 10.25
CA SER A 37 30.92 63.87 9.70
C SER A 37 30.87 65.07 10.67
N THR A 38 30.04 65.01 11.71
CA THR A 38 29.83 66.12 12.68
C THR A 38 30.43 65.88 14.07
N GLY A 39 30.94 64.67 14.36
CA GLY A 39 31.47 64.29 15.66
C GLY A 39 32.86 63.66 15.59
N ASN A 40 33.59 63.76 16.71
CA ASN A 40 34.96 63.24 16.88
C ASN A 40 35.00 61.70 16.99
N SER A 41 34.01 60.95 16.47
CA SER A 41 33.93 59.50 16.49
C SER A 41 34.36 58.89 15.14
N SER A 42 35.18 57.83 15.19
CA SER A 42 35.53 57.03 13.99
C SER A 42 34.26 56.45 13.37
N LEU A 43 34.11 56.61 12.05
CA LEU A 43 33.02 55.96 11.29
C LEU A 43 33.09 54.44 11.50
N ASP A 44 31.99 53.81 11.87
CA ASP A 44 31.90 52.34 11.83
C ASP A 44 31.71 51.92 10.35
N VAL A 45 32.85 51.76 9.68
CA VAL A 45 32.95 51.39 8.28
C VAL A 45 32.27 50.04 8.03
N SER A 46 32.39 49.08 8.96
CA SER A 46 31.89 47.73 8.79
C SER A 46 30.35 47.69 8.77
N SER A 47 29.73 48.39 9.73
CA SER A 47 28.26 48.48 9.80
C SER A 47 27.67 49.23 8.59
N LEU A 48 28.33 50.33 8.19
CA LEU A 48 27.92 51.15 7.04
C LEU A 48 27.98 50.34 5.73
N VAL A 49 29.10 49.66 5.49
CA VAL A 49 29.28 48.79 4.29
C VAL A 49 28.25 47.67 4.26
N THR A 50 28.03 46.99 5.38
CA THR A 50 27.04 45.91 5.48
C THR A 50 25.62 46.44 5.14
N SER A 51 25.23 47.59 5.70
CA SER A 51 23.91 48.20 5.43
C SER A 51 23.74 48.56 3.96
N LEU A 52 24.76 49.19 3.36
CA LEU A 52 24.74 49.63 1.96
C LEU A 52 24.72 48.47 0.99
N VAL A 53 25.52 47.42 1.24
CA VAL A 53 25.53 46.21 0.42
C VAL A 53 24.20 45.47 0.50
N ASN A 54 23.66 45.29 1.71
CA ASN A 54 22.36 44.64 1.89
C ASN A 54 21.24 45.42 1.18
N ALA A 55 21.22 46.74 1.28
CA ALA A 55 20.26 47.58 0.56
C ALA A 55 20.39 47.38 -0.98
N LYS A 56 21.64 47.32 -1.49
CA LYS A 56 21.89 47.15 -2.92
C LYS A 56 21.43 45.81 -3.49
N VAL A 57 21.50 44.74 -2.72
CA VAL A 57 21.16 43.38 -3.19
C VAL A 57 19.78 42.90 -2.72
N ALA A 58 19.10 43.63 -1.83
CA ALA A 58 17.85 43.26 -1.19
C ALA A 58 16.76 42.87 -2.20
N GLY A 59 16.57 43.67 -3.24
CA GLY A 59 15.55 43.44 -4.27
C GLY A 59 15.78 42.12 -5.04
N GLN A 60 17.02 41.85 -5.40
CA GLN A 60 17.38 40.60 -6.12
C GLN A 60 17.28 39.38 -5.21
N THR A 61 17.73 39.50 -3.97
CA THR A 61 17.59 38.45 -2.95
C THR A 61 16.12 38.11 -2.71
N ALA A 62 15.26 39.11 -2.54
CA ALA A 62 13.81 38.94 -2.36
C ALA A 62 13.17 38.26 -3.57
N THR A 63 13.53 38.68 -4.79
CA THR A 63 13.01 38.06 -6.03
C THR A 63 13.39 36.59 -6.15
N LEU A 64 14.67 36.25 -5.95
CA LEU A 64 15.13 34.86 -6.02
C LEU A 64 14.52 33.98 -4.93
N SER A 65 14.36 34.51 -3.71
CA SER A 65 13.68 33.81 -2.61
C SER A 65 12.21 33.57 -2.91
N ALA A 66 11.50 34.55 -3.48
CA ALA A 66 10.10 34.40 -3.88
C ALA A 66 9.93 33.39 -5.01
N GLN A 67 10.81 33.39 -6.02
CA GLN A 67 10.81 32.39 -7.08
C GLN A 67 11.06 30.99 -6.52
N GLN A 68 12.07 30.81 -5.67
CA GLN A 68 12.36 29.53 -5.03
C GLN A 68 11.16 29.01 -4.23
N THR A 69 10.50 29.87 -3.46
CA THR A 69 9.30 29.51 -2.69
C THR A 69 8.16 29.09 -3.61
N ASN A 70 7.97 29.80 -4.70
CA ASN A 70 6.94 29.52 -5.70
C ASN A 70 7.18 28.14 -6.36
N ASP A 71 8.40 27.87 -6.81
CA ASP A 71 8.77 26.62 -7.45
C ASP A 71 8.68 25.42 -6.48
N ASN A 72 9.09 25.59 -5.23
CA ASN A 72 8.92 24.56 -4.21
C ASN A 72 7.42 24.27 -3.94
N THR A 73 6.58 25.30 -3.96
CA THR A 73 5.13 25.16 -3.82
C THR A 73 4.52 24.44 -5.04
N GLN A 74 4.99 24.78 -6.26
CA GLN A 74 4.60 24.07 -7.48
C GLN A 74 4.99 22.59 -7.42
N LEU A 75 6.22 22.29 -7.01
CA LEU A 75 6.70 20.92 -6.88
C LEU A 75 5.86 20.11 -5.87
N SER A 76 5.50 20.74 -4.76
CA SER A 76 4.61 20.14 -3.75
C SER A 76 3.20 19.88 -4.30
N ALA A 77 2.65 20.82 -5.07
CA ALA A 77 1.35 20.69 -5.72
C ALA A 77 1.34 19.58 -6.78
N ILE A 78 2.40 19.48 -7.60
CA ILE A 78 2.58 18.39 -8.55
C ILE A 78 2.71 17.05 -7.83
N GLY A 79 3.42 17.00 -6.69
CA GLY A 79 3.51 15.79 -5.84
C GLY A 79 2.16 15.35 -5.28
N ALA A 80 1.34 16.28 -4.81
CA ALA A 80 -0.02 15.99 -4.34
C ALA A 80 -0.91 15.45 -5.47
N LEU A 81 -0.82 16.04 -6.66
CA LEU A 81 -1.53 15.56 -7.85
C LEU A 81 -1.06 14.16 -8.26
N GLN A 82 0.25 13.92 -8.27
CA GLN A 82 0.82 12.61 -8.53
C GLN A 82 0.32 11.54 -7.55
N ALA A 83 0.26 11.86 -6.26
CA ALA A 83 -0.24 10.95 -5.24
C ALA A 83 -1.72 10.61 -5.46
N ALA A 84 -2.57 11.60 -5.78
CA ALA A 84 -3.99 11.39 -6.06
C ALA A 84 -4.21 10.54 -7.33
N LEU A 85 -3.44 10.79 -8.40
CA LEU A 85 -3.49 9.99 -9.63
C LEU A 85 -3.02 8.55 -9.39
N SER A 86 -1.95 8.36 -8.62
CA SER A 86 -1.44 7.02 -8.29
C SER A 86 -2.42 6.24 -7.40
N ALA A 87 -3.09 6.91 -6.46
CA ALA A 87 -4.14 6.31 -5.65
C ALA A 87 -5.33 5.88 -6.52
N LEU A 88 -5.76 6.72 -7.46
CA LEU A 88 -6.81 6.38 -8.42
C LEU A 88 -6.40 5.18 -9.29
N GLN A 89 -5.14 5.14 -9.76
CA GLN A 89 -4.61 4.03 -10.55
C GLN A 89 -4.66 2.70 -9.78
N ALA A 90 -4.21 2.71 -8.53
CA ALA A 90 -4.25 1.51 -7.68
C ALA A 90 -5.70 1.08 -7.38
N GLY A 91 -6.58 2.03 -7.07
CA GLY A 91 -7.97 1.73 -6.71
C GLY A 91 -8.83 1.26 -7.89
N ILE A 92 -8.52 1.66 -9.13
CA ILE A 92 -9.28 1.25 -10.31
C ILE A 92 -8.80 -0.09 -10.90
N ALA A 93 -7.66 -0.61 -10.46
CA ALA A 93 -7.04 -1.80 -11.04
C ALA A 93 -7.98 -3.03 -11.03
N SER A 94 -8.70 -3.26 -9.93
CA SER A 94 -9.64 -4.39 -9.81
C SER A 94 -10.88 -4.26 -10.69
N LEU A 95 -11.25 -3.04 -11.09
CA LEU A 95 -12.30 -2.77 -12.07
C LEU A 95 -11.79 -2.97 -13.49
N SER A 96 -10.58 -2.49 -13.79
CA SER A 96 -10.00 -2.55 -15.15
C SER A 96 -9.63 -3.96 -15.56
N ASN A 97 -9.18 -4.82 -14.64
CA ASN A 97 -8.87 -6.23 -14.90
C ASN A 97 -10.06 -7.17 -14.68
N GLY A 98 -11.21 -6.65 -14.25
CA GLY A 98 -12.46 -7.39 -14.05
C GLY A 98 -12.51 -8.24 -12.78
N THR A 99 -11.46 -8.28 -11.96
CA THR A 99 -11.44 -9.15 -10.76
C THR A 99 -12.51 -8.80 -9.74
N ALA A 100 -12.89 -7.53 -9.61
CA ALA A 100 -13.95 -7.09 -8.71
C ALA A 100 -15.36 -7.36 -9.26
N LEU A 101 -15.50 -7.45 -10.59
CA LEU A 101 -16.78 -7.56 -11.29
C LEU A 101 -17.15 -9.00 -11.64
N GLY A 102 -16.17 -9.90 -11.71
CA GLY A 102 -16.32 -11.32 -12.02
C GLY A 102 -16.38 -12.23 -10.80
N GLN A 103 -16.55 -11.69 -9.60
CA GLN A 103 -16.63 -12.51 -8.39
C GLN A 103 -18.01 -13.11 -8.19
N PHE A 104 -18.04 -14.36 -7.70
CA PHE A 104 -19.27 -15.03 -7.28
C PHE A 104 -19.21 -15.30 -5.77
N THR A 105 -20.38 -15.42 -5.17
CA THR A 105 -20.59 -15.93 -3.82
C THR A 105 -21.38 -17.21 -3.89
N ALA A 106 -21.08 -18.16 -3.03
CA ALA A 106 -21.89 -19.36 -2.84
C ALA A 106 -22.41 -19.39 -1.39
N THR A 107 -23.69 -19.65 -1.23
CA THR A 107 -24.34 -19.81 0.06
C THR A 107 -25.10 -21.13 0.08
N ALA A 108 -25.06 -21.83 1.21
CA ALA A 108 -25.85 -23.03 1.45
C ALA A 108 -26.97 -22.73 2.44
N ASP A 109 -28.17 -23.28 2.23
CA ASP A 109 -29.34 -23.09 3.11
C ASP A 109 -29.43 -24.10 4.26
N GLY A 110 -28.57 -25.12 4.24
CA GLY A 110 -28.57 -26.19 5.23
C GLY A 110 -27.51 -26.04 6.33
N THR A 111 -27.49 -27.02 7.22
CA THR A 111 -26.50 -27.12 8.30
C THR A 111 -25.35 -28.04 7.91
N GLY A 112 -24.11 -27.63 8.24
CA GLY A 112 -22.94 -28.48 8.02
C GLY A 112 -22.38 -28.49 6.61
N LEU A 113 -23.07 -27.88 5.63
CA LEU A 113 -22.59 -27.60 4.28
C LEU A 113 -22.30 -26.09 4.20
N THR A 114 -21.10 -25.74 3.79
CA THR A 114 -20.76 -24.37 3.40
C THR A 114 -20.16 -24.38 2.00
N ALA A 115 -20.35 -23.28 1.26
CA ALA A 115 -19.83 -23.16 -0.08
C ALA A 115 -19.12 -21.82 -0.27
N THR A 116 -18.06 -21.82 -1.06
CA THR A 116 -17.40 -20.62 -1.57
C THR A 116 -17.29 -20.71 -3.08
N ALA A 117 -17.31 -19.56 -3.77
CA ALA A 117 -17.20 -19.50 -5.21
C ALA A 117 -16.08 -18.56 -5.64
N ASP A 118 -15.44 -18.85 -6.76
CA ASP A 118 -14.46 -17.99 -7.42
C ASP A 118 -15.03 -17.38 -8.72
N GLY A 119 -14.21 -16.61 -9.43
CA GLY A 119 -14.63 -15.93 -10.68
C GLY A 119 -14.92 -16.87 -11.86
N THR A 120 -14.69 -18.18 -11.75
CA THR A 120 -14.97 -19.18 -12.80
C THR A 120 -16.29 -19.92 -12.57
N ALA A 121 -16.95 -19.66 -11.42
CA ALA A 121 -18.22 -20.27 -11.07
C ALA A 121 -19.36 -19.83 -12.01
N SER A 122 -20.39 -20.65 -12.10
CA SER A 122 -21.61 -20.33 -12.84
C SER A 122 -22.75 -20.06 -11.87
N ALA A 123 -23.46 -18.96 -12.05
CA ALA A 123 -24.65 -18.64 -11.25
C ALA A 123 -25.72 -19.72 -11.42
N GLY A 124 -26.35 -20.12 -10.32
CA GLY A 124 -27.37 -21.14 -10.29
C GLY A 124 -27.71 -21.59 -8.88
N ALA A 125 -28.75 -22.36 -8.74
CA ALA A 125 -29.11 -23.08 -7.52
C ALA A 125 -28.87 -24.57 -7.76
N TYR A 126 -28.05 -25.19 -6.92
CA TYR A 126 -27.65 -26.58 -7.02
C TYR A 126 -28.17 -27.35 -5.80
N SER A 127 -28.86 -28.44 -6.02
CA SER A 127 -29.31 -29.33 -4.95
C SER A 127 -28.21 -30.31 -4.57
N VAL A 128 -27.66 -30.16 -3.37
CA VAL A 128 -26.57 -31.02 -2.86
C VAL A 128 -27.11 -31.90 -1.75
N ALA A 129 -27.00 -33.23 -1.91
CA ALA A 129 -27.40 -34.19 -0.89
C ALA A 129 -26.18 -35.04 -0.49
N VAL A 130 -25.75 -34.91 0.77
CA VAL A 130 -24.58 -35.61 1.30
C VAL A 130 -25.03 -36.87 2.03
N THR A 131 -24.51 -38.01 1.62
CA THR A 131 -24.79 -39.30 2.27
C THR A 131 -23.69 -39.72 3.22
N GLN A 132 -22.45 -39.30 2.94
CA GLN A 132 -21.27 -39.65 3.71
C GLN A 132 -20.20 -38.55 3.59
N ILE A 133 -19.43 -38.33 4.65
CA ILE A 133 -18.24 -37.47 4.63
C ILE A 133 -16.98 -38.29 4.52
N ALA A 134 -15.91 -37.70 3.97
CA ALA A 134 -14.59 -38.33 3.93
C ALA A 134 -14.02 -38.49 5.35
N SER A 135 -13.44 -39.65 5.64
CA SER A 135 -12.81 -39.93 6.92
C SER A 135 -11.37 -40.46 6.77
N ALA A 136 -10.55 -40.21 7.77
CA ALA A 136 -9.18 -40.68 7.86
C ALA A 136 -9.10 -41.97 8.66
N GLN A 137 -8.33 -42.95 8.19
CA GLN A 137 -8.14 -44.21 8.92
C GLN A 137 -7.46 -43.94 10.26
N THR A 138 -7.99 -44.61 11.29
CA THR A 138 -7.37 -44.66 12.61
C THR A 138 -7.31 -46.11 13.09
N LEU A 139 -6.11 -46.58 13.35
CA LEU A 139 -5.81 -47.94 13.79
C LEU A 139 -5.16 -47.89 15.19
N SER A 140 -5.53 -48.81 16.07
CA SER A 140 -4.94 -49.00 17.41
C SER A 140 -4.36 -50.39 17.52
N SER A 141 -3.09 -50.52 17.88
CA SER A 141 -2.43 -51.81 18.09
C SER A 141 -3.02 -52.57 19.30
N ALA A 142 -2.63 -53.83 19.46
CA ALA A 142 -2.75 -54.53 20.73
C ALA A 142 -1.99 -53.77 21.86
N ALA A 143 -2.29 -54.10 23.11
CA ALA A 143 -1.63 -53.53 24.28
C ALA A 143 -0.21 -54.11 24.47
N PHE A 144 0.73 -53.23 24.84
CA PHE A 144 2.10 -53.57 25.19
C PHE A 144 2.46 -52.94 26.54
N GLY A 145 3.44 -53.52 27.23
CA GLY A 145 4.02 -52.83 28.39
C GLY A 145 4.72 -51.53 27.93
N ALA A 146 4.51 -50.42 28.64
CA ALA A 146 5.03 -49.09 28.23
C ALA A 146 6.55 -49.08 28.04
N THR A 147 7.29 -49.89 28.78
CA THR A 147 8.77 -49.98 28.71
C THR A 147 9.27 -51.28 28.06
N THR A 148 8.35 -52.10 27.51
CA THR A 148 8.71 -53.35 26.88
C THR A 148 9.50 -53.10 25.59
N ALA A 149 10.69 -53.73 25.52
CA ALA A 149 11.49 -53.74 24.27
C ALA A 149 10.86 -54.77 23.33
N LEU A 150 10.31 -54.31 22.21
CA LEU A 150 9.54 -55.15 21.24
C LEU A 150 10.40 -55.99 20.33
N GLY A 151 11.69 -55.69 20.23
CA GLY A 151 12.65 -56.29 19.31
C GLY A 151 13.30 -55.24 18.41
N THR A 152 14.17 -55.71 17.50
CA THR A 152 14.84 -54.84 16.52
C THR A 152 14.51 -55.32 15.10
N GLY A 153 14.57 -54.42 14.12
CA GLY A 153 14.23 -54.73 12.74
C GLY A 153 13.98 -53.49 11.89
N THR A 154 13.41 -53.70 10.71
CA THR A 154 13.02 -52.60 9.81
C THR A 154 11.50 -52.52 9.75
N MET A 155 10.94 -51.35 10.05
CA MET A 155 9.52 -51.07 9.93
C MET A 155 9.28 -50.14 8.73
N SER A 156 8.42 -50.54 7.82
CA SER A 156 7.94 -49.73 6.72
C SER A 156 6.49 -49.30 6.97
N VAL A 157 6.22 -48.01 6.89
CA VAL A 157 4.86 -47.45 7.03
C VAL A 157 4.48 -46.76 5.73
N SER A 158 3.30 -47.07 5.19
CA SER A 158 2.81 -46.43 3.98
C SER A 158 1.38 -45.95 4.09
N VAL A 159 1.08 -44.83 3.38
CA VAL A 159 -0.25 -44.22 3.23
C VAL A 159 -0.39 -43.63 1.85
N GLY A 160 -1.49 -43.90 1.15
CA GLY A 160 -1.79 -43.31 -0.14
C GLY A 160 -0.72 -43.53 -1.21
N GLY A 161 -0.04 -44.66 -1.18
CA GLY A 161 1.04 -45.02 -2.11
C GLY A 161 2.41 -44.41 -1.76
N LYS A 162 2.53 -43.57 -0.72
CA LYS A 162 3.82 -43.09 -0.21
C LYS A 162 4.28 -43.97 0.96
N SER A 163 5.58 -44.14 1.12
CA SER A 163 6.14 -44.99 2.18
C SER A 163 7.36 -44.37 2.84
N MET A 164 7.61 -44.76 4.09
CA MET A 164 8.84 -44.49 4.82
C MET A 164 9.38 -45.81 5.41
N SER A 165 10.67 -45.87 5.64
CA SER A 165 11.32 -46.97 6.33
C SER A 165 12.03 -46.46 7.57
N ILE A 166 11.86 -47.16 8.70
CA ILE A 166 12.44 -46.82 10.00
C ILE A 166 13.20 -48.00 10.54
N ASN A 167 14.45 -47.81 10.92
CA ASN A 167 15.22 -48.84 11.62
C ASN A 167 14.86 -48.82 13.11
N ILE A 168 14.31 -49.93 13.59
CA ILE A 168 14.04 -50.17 15.00
C ILE A 168 15.26 -50.82 15.63
N THR A 169 15.88 -50.13 16.56
CA THR A 169 17.10 -50.49 17.25
C THR A 169 16.84 -50.58 18.75
N SER A 170 17.79 -51.02 19.54
CA SER A 170 17.65 -51.06 21.01
C SER A 170 17.37 -49.70 21.68
N SER A 171 17.61 -48.59 20.95
CA SER A 171 17.39 -47.24 21.47
C SER A 171 15.97 -46.72 21.27
N ASN A 172 15.18 -47.30 20.34
CA ASN A 172 13.83 -46.85 20.00
C ASN A 172 12.80 -47.99 19.89
N ASN A 173 13.09 -49.17 20.41
CA ASN A 173 12.25 -50.36 20.27
C ASN A 173 11.11 -50.50 21.32
N THR A 174 10.83 -49.50 22.07
CA THR A 174 9.61 -49.39 22.89
C THR A 174 8.47 -48.76 22.05
N ILE A 175 7.22 -48.99 22.50
CA ILE A 175 6.05 -48.43 21.81
C ILE A 175 6.14 -46.91 21.64
N SER A 176 6.67 -46.24 22.67
CA SER A 176 6.90 -44.77 22.64
C SER A 176 8.04 -44.35 21.72
N GLY A 177 9.14 -45.17 21.70
CA GLY A 177 10.27 -44.93 20.80
C GLY A 177 9.87 -45.09 19.33
N ILE A 178 9.05 -46.10 19.01
CA ILE A 178 8.50 -46.33 17.67
C ILE A 178 7.59 -45.17 17.25
N ALA A 179 6.68 -44.75 18.11
CA ALA A 179 5.81 -43.58 17.82
C ALA A 179 6.62 -42.32 17.54
N SER A 180 7.64 -42.04 18.36
CA SER A 180 8.55 -40.91 18.15
C SER A 180 9.34 -41.03 16.83
N ALA A 181 9.82 -42.21 16.48
CA ALA A 181 10.55 -42.43 15.24
C ALA A 181 9.66 -42.26 13.98
N ILE A 182 8.38 -42.68 14.06
CA ILE A 182 7.38 -42.41 13.00
C ILE A 182 7.18 -40.92 12.82
N ASN A 183 6.93 -40.22 13.91
CA ASN A 183 6.59 -38.79 13.84
C ASN A 183 7.79 -37.88 13.44
N SER A 184 9.01 -38.27 13.82
CA SER A 184 10.23 -37.52 13.53
C SER A 184 10.83 -37.78 12.14
N SER A 185 10.34 -38.79 11.42
CA SER A 185 10.83 -39.12 10.10
C SER A 185 10.53 -38.03 9.08
N SER A 186 11.57 -37.51 8.41
CA SER A 186 11.41 -36.55 7.31
C SER A 186 10.69 -37.10 6.09
N SER A 187 10.64 -38.44 5.96
CA SER A 187 9.95 -39.16 4.89
C SER A 187 8.57 -39.66 5.31
N ASN A 188 8.00 -39.14 6.41
CA ASN A 188 6.70 -39.55 6.89
C ASN A 188 5.61 -39.36 5.82
N PRO A 189 4.87 -40.43 5.41
CA PRO A 189 3.88 -40.35 4.33
C PRO A 189 2.58 -39.67 4.71
N GLY A 190 2.50 -39.07 5.89
CA GLY A 190 1.29 -38.46 6.44
C GLY A 190 0.60 -39.33 7.48
N VAL A 191 1.36 -39.96 8.37
CA VAL A 191 0.86 -40.71 9.53
C VAL A 191 1.25 -39.99 10.81
N THR A 192 0.28 -39.82 11.70
CA THR A 192 0.54 -39.43 13.08
C THR A 192 0.49 -40.64 13.99
N ALA A 193 1.54 -40.88 14.74
CA ALA A 193 1.64 -41.97 15.72
C ALA A 193 1.52 -41.41 17.14
N THR A 194 0.60 -41.94 17.92
CA THR A 194 0.38 -41.55 19.33
C THR A 194 0.34 -42.78 20.19
N VAL A 195 0.87 -42.71 21.42
CA VAL A 195 0.72 -43.78 22.42
C VAL A 195 -0.45 -43.45 23.35
N VAL A 196 -1.41 -44.33 23.41
CA VAL A 196 -2.57 -44.23 24.32
C VAL A 196 -2.42 -45.33 25.37
N THR A 197 -2.38 -44.95 26.66
CA THR A 197 -2.31 -45.91 27.77
C THR A 197 -3.70 -46.25 28.22
N GLY A 198 -4.11 -47.47 27.95
CA GLY A 198 -5.35 -48.08 28.45
C GLY A 198 -5.16 -48.78 29.78
N THR A 199 -6.22 -49.40 30.29
CA THR A 199 -6.18 -50.23 31.50
C THR A 199 -5.45 -51.56 31.30
N ASP A 200 -5.29 -51.97 30.06
CA ASP A 200 -4.63 -53.19 29.60
C ASP A 200 -3.17 -53.00 29.14
N GLY A 201 -2.73 -51.74 28.99
CA GLY A 201 -1.38 -51.38 28.59
C GLY A 201 -1.34 -50.19 27.64
N ALA A 202 -0.18 -50.00 26.97
CA ALA A 202 0.06 -48.95 26.00
C ALA A 202 -0.23 -49.43 24.58
N HIS A 203 -0.99 -48.66 23.82
CA HIS A 203 -1.36 -48.92 22.43
C HIS A 203 -0.69 -47.90 21.52
N LEU A 204 -0.16 -48.35 20.39
CA LEU A 204 0.25 -47.51 19.29
C LEU A 204 -1.00 -47.15 18.46
N VAL A 205 -1.40 -45.89 18.46
CA VAL A 205 -2.47 -45.41 17.61
C VAL A 205 -1.87 -44.71 16.41
N LEU A 206 -2.19 -45.20 15.22
CA LEU A 206 -1.81 -44.59 13.95
C LEU A 206 -3.03 -43.94 13.31
N ARG A 207 -2.87 -42.70 12.89
CA ARG A 207 -3.91 -41.95 12.18
C ARG A 207 -3.34 -41.38 10.88
N SER A 208 -4.06 -41.59 9.76
CA SER A 208 -3.77 -40.89 8.53
C SER A 208 -4.08 -39.37 8.70
N SER A 209 -3.20 -38.51 8.23
CA SER A 209 -3.43 -37.06 8.22
C SER A 209 -4.38 -36.62 7.11
N ALA A 210 -4.54 -37.42 6.07
CA ALA A 210 -5.47 -37.19 4.98
C ALA A 210 -6.68 -38.11 5.09
N THR A 211 -7.86 -37.61 4.72
CA THR A 211 -9.09 -38.37 4.54
C THR A 211 -9.10 -39.07 3.18
N GLY A 212 -10.06 -39.95 2.96
CA GLY A 212 -10.30 -40.60 1.68
C GLY A 212 -9.93 -42.09 1.64
N ALA A 213 -10.67 -42.85 0.85
CA ALA A 213 -10.59 -44.31 0.79
C ALA A 213 -9.19 -44.85 0.50
N THR A 214 -8.41 -44.17 -0.36
CA THR A 214 -7.06 -44.57 -0.74
C THR A 214 -6.00 -44.30 0.33
N ASN A 215 -6.29 -43.50 1.35
CA ASN A 215 -5.36 -43.11 2.41
C ASN A 215 -5.34 -44.13 3.57
N THR A 216 -5.35 -45.43 3.23
CA THR A 216 -5.20 -46.53 4.17
C THR A 216 -3.77 -46.68 4.67
N ILE A 217 -3.62 -47.01 5.94
CA ILE A 217 -2.33 -47.18 6.63
C ILE A 217 -1.91 -48.66 6.48
N ASN A 218 -0.72 -48.87 5.96
CA ASN A 218 -0.08 -50.18 5.95
C ASN A 218 1.23 -50.13 6.72
N VAL A 219 1.47 -51.13 7.53
CA VAL A 219 2.73 -51.33 8.29
C VAL A 219 3.26 -52.71 8.00
N SER A 220 4.47 -52.79 7.53
CA SER A 220 5.21 -54.07 7.39
C SER A 220 6.46 -54.02 8.25
N VAL A 221 6.81 -55.16 8.84
CA VAL A 221 8.00 -55.31 9.67
C VAL A 221 8.84 -56.48 9.10
N SER A 222 10.12 -56.23 8.92
CA SER A 222 11.09 -57.23 8.38
C SER A 222 12.36 -57.25 9.22
N ASP A 223 13.18 -58.27 8.99
CA ASP A 223 14.50 -58.46 9.63
C ASP A 223 14.44 -58.44 11.16
N VAL A 224 13.36 -59.01 11.72
CA VAL A 224 13.08 -58.94 13.16
C VAL A 224 14.04 -59.86 13.93
N ALA A 225 14.70 -59.30 14.93
CA ALA A 225 15.53 -60.01 15.90
C ALA A 225 15.06 -59.73 17.31
N GLY A 226 15.03 -60.79 18.15
CA GLY A 226 14.55 -60.68 19.52
C GLY A 226 13.07 -60.24 19.58
N ASP A 227 12.23 -60.83 18.72
CA ASP A 227 10.81 -60.46 18.60
C ASP A 227 10.06 -60.70 19.91
N ASN A 228 9.64 -59.63 20.49
CA ASN A 228 8.83 -59.59 21.70
C ASN A 228 7.56 -58.75 21.49
N GLY A 229 7.08 -58.77 20.22
CA GLY A 229 5.87 -58.12 19.78
C GLY A 229 6.06 -57.13 18.59
N LEU A 230 7.29 -56.92 18.10
CA LEU A 230 7.54 -55.99 16.98
C LEU A 230 6.82 -56.47 15.70
N SER A 231 6.86 -57.76 15.37
CA SER A 231 6.17 -58.31 14.20
C SER A 231 4.65 -58.14 14.27
N SER A 232 4.07 -58.08 15.47
CA SER A 232 2.62 -57.87 15.67
C SER A 232 2.15 -56.44 15.35
N LEU A 233 3.07 -55.49 15.15
CA LEU A 233 2.76 -54.16 14.66
C LEU A 233 2.52 -54.14 13.12
N GLY A 234 2.68 -55.23 12.42
CA GLY A 234 2.32 -55.35 11.00
C GLY A 234 0.79 -55.31 10.82
N VAL A 235 0.34 -54.48 9.86
CA VAL A 235 -1.06 -54.38 9.47
C VAL A 235 -1.15 -54.05 7.97
N THR A 236 -2.03 -54.71 7.27
CA THR A 236 -2.35 -54.45 5.87
C THR A 236 -3.78 -53.97 5.79
N SER A 237 -3.97 -52.75 5.28
CA SER A 237 -5.29 -52.19 5.04
C SER A 237 -5.63 -52.21 3.55
N THR A 238 -6.88 -52.49 3.23
CA THR A 238 -7.43 -52.48 1.89
C THR A 238 -8.41 -51.32 1.76
N PRO A 239 -8.25 -50.45 0.74
CA PRO A 239 -9.21 -49.41 0.46
C PRO A 239 -10.61 -49.96 0.21
N GLY A 240 -11.63 -49.27 0.70
CA GLY A 240 -13.01 -49.54 0.29
C GLY A 240 -13.25 -49.06 -1.15
N THR A 241 -14.16 -49.71 -1.85
CA THR A 241 -14.65 -49.28 -3.17
C THR A 241 -16.11 -48.82 -3.04
N ASP A 242 -16.52 -47.93 -3.91
CA ASP A 242 -17.91 -47.47 -4.00
C ASP A 242 -18.46 -46.97 -2.62
N GLY A 243 -17.68 -46.17 -1.92
CA GLY A 243 -18.05 -45.60 -0.61
C GLY A 243 -17.93 -46.55 0.57
N ALA A 244 -17.59 -47.84 0.32
CA ALA A 244 -17.42 -48.80 1.41
C ALA A 244 -16.26 -48.40 2.36
N ALA A 245 -16.36 -48.81 3.62
CA ALA A 245 -15.32 -48.63 4.61
C ALA A 245 -14.07 -49.45 4.26
N SER A 246 -12.86 -48.89 4.48
CA SER A 246 -11.62 -49.63 4.38
C SER A 246 -11.62 -50.82 5.37
N THR A 247 -11.06 -51.95 4.94
CA THR A 247 -10.83 -53.13 5.79
C THR A 247 -9.35 -53.26 6.14
N PHE A 248 -9.03 -54.06 7.12
CA PHE A 248 -7.64 -54.29 7.52
C PHE A 248 -7.41 -55.76 7.97
N THR A 249 -6.19 -56.20 7.90
CA THR A 249 -5.73 -57.49 8.39
C THR A 249 -4.47 -57.30 9.23
N SER A 250 -4.45 -57.80 10.44
CA SER A 250 -3.29 -57.79 11.32
C SER A 250 -2.32 -58.93 10.95
N ALA A 251 -1.02 -58.64 11.00
CA ALA A 251 0.00 -59.68 10.72
C ALA A 251 -0.05 -60.82 11.72
N VAL A 252 -0.41 -60.55 12.99
CA VAL A 252 -0.56 -61.56 14.04
C VAL A 252 -1.97 -61.44 14.63
N SER A 253 -2.77 -62.47 14.45
CA SER A 253 -4.19 -62.45 14.88
C SER A 253 -4.37 -62.45 16.41
N ALA A 254 -3.44 -63.00 17.18
CA ALA A 254 -3.45 -62.96 18.64
C ALA A 254 -3.26 -61.53 19.21
N ASN A 255 -2.59 -60.67 18.44
CA ASN A 255 -2.33 -59.25 18.75
C ASN A 255 -2.96 -58.35 17.69
N ALA A 256 -4.24 -58.56 17.41
CA ALA A 256 -4.94 -57.88 16.35
C ALA A 256 -5.08 -56.37 16.60
N TRP A 257 -4.86 -55.60 15.55
CA TRP A 257 -5.22 -54.19 15.51
C TRP A 257 -6.73 -54.01 15.61
N LYS A 258 -7.15 -52.83 16.04
CA LYS A 258 -8.53 -52.38 16.00
C LYS A 258 -8.63 -51.12 15.12
N GLN A 259 -9.67 -51.03 14.30
CA GLN A 259 -9.96 -49.85 13.51
C GLN A 259 -11.07 -49.04 14.24
N SER A 260 -10.77 -47.82 14.65
CA SER A 260 -11.75 -46.91 15.26
C SER A 260 -12.38 -45.96 14.23
N ALA A 261 -11.70 -45.70 13.12
CA ALA A 261 -12.22 -44.98 11.98
C ALA A 261 -11.67 -45.60 10.70
N SER A 262 -12.52 -45.78 9.69
CA SER A 262 -12.13 -46.31 8.36
C SER A 262 -11.69 -45.16 7.45
N ALA A 263 -10.78 -45.44 6.52
CA ALA A 263 -10.55 -44.57 5.37
C ALA A 263 -11.76 -44.64 4.43
N GLN A 264 -12.40 -43.54 4.15
CA GLN A 264 -13.57 -43.45 3.29
C GLN A 264 -13.58 -42.12 2.52
N ASP A 265 -14.13 -42.11 1.32
CA ASP A 265 -14.42 -40.90 0.55
C ASP A 265 -15.75 -40.29 1.01
N ALA A 266 -15.91 -39.02 0.77
CA ALA A 266 -17.22 -38.38 0.84
C ALA A 266 -18.07 -38.84 -0.34
N GLU A 267 -19.35 -39.10 -0.08
CA GLU A 267 -20.36 -39.38 -1.10
C GLU A 267 -21.49 -38.38 -1.03
N PHE A 268 -21.84 -37.84 -2.18
CA PHE A 268 -22.90 -36.85 -2.32
C PHE A 268 -23.46 -36.86 -3.72
N THR A 269 -24.62 -36.23 -3.89
CA THR A 269 -25.19 -35.94 -5.23
C THR A 269 -25.28 -34.44 -5.43
N ILE A 270 -25.12 -34.02 -6.68
CA ILE A 270 -25.40 -32.65 -7.11
C ILE A 270 -26.45 -32.73 -8.24
N ASP A 271 -27.61 -32.13 -8.03
CA ASP A 271 -28.77 -32.23 -8.94
C ASP A 271 -29.09 -33.66 -9.35
N GLY A 272 -28.95 -34.60 -8.39
CA GLY A 272 -29.18 -36.03 -8.60
C GLY A 272 -27.98 -36.77 -9.22
N THR A 273 -26.91 -36.10 -9.63
CA THR A 273 -25.72 -36.74 -10.17
C THR A 273 -24.78 -37.13 -9.03
N ALA A 274 -24.47 -38.44 -8.92
CA ALA A 274 -23.56 -38.95 -7.88
C ALA A 274 -22.11 -38.47 -8.10
N ALA A 275 -21.47 -38.09 -7.02
CA ALA A 275 -20.08 -37.67 -6.98
C ALA A 275 -19.39 -38.14 -5.69
N THR A 276 -18.09 -38.33 -5.74
CA THR A 276 -17.24 -38.70 -4.61
C THR A 276 -16.08 -37.75 -4.45
N SER A 277 -15.55 -37.66 -3.23
CA SER A 277 -14.35 -36.87 -2.96
C SER A 277 -13.52 -37.48 -1.83
N SER A 278 -12.23 -37.58 -2.01
CA SER A 278 -11.31 -38.00 -0.94
C SER A 278 -11.17 -36.97 0.17
N SER A 279 -11.67 -35.78 -0.01
CA SER A 279 -11.62 -34.65 0.96
C SER A 279 -13.01 -34.09 1.23
N ASN A 280 -13.19 -33.59 2.45
CA ASN A 280 -14.40 -32.85 2.81
C ASN A 280 -14.40 -31.39 2.26
N ALA A 281 -13.26 -30.91 1.76
CA ALA A 281 -13.18 -29.69 0.94
C ALA A 281 -13.22 -30.12 -0.54
N VAL A 282 -14.42 -30.11 -1.13
CA VAL A 282 -14.66 -30.59 -2.50
C VAL A 282 -14.49 -29.46 -3.49
N THR A 283 -13.46 -29.52 -4.31
CA THR A 283 -13.10 -28.45 -5.28
C THR A 283 -13.36 -28.83 -6.73
N THR A 284 -13.68 -30.08 -7.01
CA THR A 284 -13.75 -30.64 -8.39
C THR A 284 -15.15 -30.90 -8.89
N ALA A 285 -16.14 -30.97 -8.00
CA ALA A 285 -17.49 -31.37 -8.34
C ALA A 285 -18.31 -30.29 -9.07
N LEU A 286 -18.08 -29.02 -8.72
CA LEU A 286 -18.64 -27.86 -9.41
C LEU A 286 -17.51 -26.91 -9.78
N LYS A 287 -17.43 -26.52 -11.04
CA LYS A 287 -16.38 -25.61 -11.52
C LYS A 287 -16.45 -24.28 -10.78
N GLY A 288 -15.32 -23.90 -10.17
CA GLY A 288 -15.19 -22.62 -9.45
C GLY A 288 -15.94 -22.56 -8.11
N VAL A 289 -16.46 -23.68 -7.61
CA VAL A 289 -17.14 -23.78 -6.31
C VAL A 289 -16.41 -24.80 -5.43
N THR A 290 -16.10 -24.39 -4.22
CA THR A 290 -15.61 -25.30 -3.17
C THR A 290 -16.75 -25.55 -2.18
N LEU A 291 -17.10 -26.83 -2.00
CA LEU A 291 -18.05 -27.28 -0.99
C LEU A 291 -17.26 -27.80 0.22
N ASN A 292 -17.57 -27.32 1.42
CA ASN A 292 -17.01 -27.85 2.65
C ASN A 292 -18.07 -28.63 3.40
N LEU A 293 -17.81 -29.92 3.60
CA LEU A 293 -18.73 -30.89 4.20
C LEU A 293 -18.34 -31.15 5.65
N THR A 294 -19.30 -31.13 6.54
CA THR A 294 -19.15 -31.64 7.91
C THR A 294 -20.13 -32.77 8.17
N ALA A 295 -20.03 -33.45 9.29
CA ALA A 295 -20.94 -34.54 9.63
C ALA A 295 -22.41 -34.09 9.67
N ALA A 296 -22.68 -32.83 10.01
CA ALA A 296 -24.03 -32.26 9.99
C ALA A 296 -24.61 -32.11 8.57
N ALA A 297 -23.77 -32.11 7.53
CA ALA A 297 -24.22 -32.05 6.13
C ALA A 297 -24.93 -33.34 5.66
N ILE A 298 -24.71 -34.47 6.34
CA ILE A 298 -25.36 -35.75 5.99
C ILE A 298 -26.88 -35.65 6.11
N GLY A 299 -27.39 -34.85 7.06
CA GLY A 299 -28.80 -34.68 7.30
C GLY A 299 -29.47 -35.86 8.01
N THR A 300 -30.77 -35.74 8.25
CA THR A 300 -31.58 -36.81 8.84
C THR A 300 -32.96 -36.83 8.15
N PRO A 301 -33.22 -37.82 7.26
CA PRO A 301 -32.35 -38.97 6.91
C PRO A 301 -31.13 -38.57 6.12
N PRO A 302 -30.09 -39.46 6.05
CA PRO A 302 -28.91 -39.23 5.21
C PRO A 302 -29.29 -38.94 3.76
N GLY A 303 -28.61 -37.96 3.12
CA GLY A 303 -28.92 -37.53 1.78
C GLY A 303 -30.08 -36.54 1.66
N THR A 304 -30.45 -35.87 2.77
CA THR A 304 -31.42 -34.76 2.71
C THR A 304 -30.83 -33.62 1.87
N PRO A 305 -31.51 -33.21 0.77
CA PRO A 305 -30.99 -32.17 -0.10
C PRO A 305 -30.87 -30.81 0.61
N GLN A 306 -29.79 -30.11 0.34
CA GLN A 306 -29.53 -28.72 0.76
C GLN A 306 -29.25 -27.90 -0.50
N THR A 307 -29.75 -26.67 -0.59
CA THR A 307 -29.58 -25.84 -1.78
C THR A 307 -28.30 -25.01 -1.63
N VAL A 308 -27.39 -25.12 -2.59
CA VAL A 308 -26.26 -24.22 -2.76
C VAL A 308 -26.61 -23.20 -3.83
N THR A 309 -26.75 -21.94 -3.45
CA THR A 309 -27.02 -20.83 -4.37
C THR A 309 -25.71 -20.13 -4.70
N VAL A 310 -25.34 -20.16 -5.97
CA VAL A 310 -24.21 -19.39 -6.53
C VAL A 310 -24.76 -18.15 -7.22
N ALA A 311 -24.34 -16.99 -6.75
CA ALA A 311 -24.77 -15.70 -7.31
C ALA A 311 -23.57 -14.78 -7.52
N GLN A 312 -23.71 -13.82 -8.42
CA GLN A 312 -22.68 -12.82 -8.62
C GLN A 312 -22.50 -11.97 -7.33
N ASN A 313 -21.27 -11.68 -6.97
CA ASN A 313 -20.95 -10.86 -5.79
C ASN A 313 -21.13 -9.38 -6.10
N THR A 314 -22.38 -8.92 -6.02
CA THR A 314 -22.72 -7.50 -6.22
C THR A 314 -22.12 -6.60 -5.14
N SER A 315 -21.83 -7.12 -3.94
CA SER A 315 -21.22 -6.38 -2.86
C SER A 315 -19.77 -5.99 -3.17
N SER A 316 -18.95 -6.94 -3.68
CA SER A 316 -17.58 -6.66 -4.11
C SER A 316 -17.54 -5.65 -5.26
N ALA A 317 -18.44 -5.82 -6.25
CA ALA A 317 -18.57 -4.90 -7.38
C ALA A 317 -18.96 -3.48 -6.89
N SER A 318 -19.95 -3.39 -6.02
CA SER A 318 -20.39 -2.12 -5.43
C SER A 318 -19.28 -1.44 -4.63
N THR A 319 -18.55 -2.19 -3.81
CA THR A 319 -17.42 -1.67 -3.03
C THR A 319 -16.32 -1.11 -3.93
N ALA A 320 -15.94 -1.83 -4.99
CA ALA A 320 -14.93 -1.38 -5.94
C ALA A 320 -15.36 -0.11 -6.69
N ILE A 321 -16.63 -0.02 -7.11
CA ILE A 321 -17.19 1.16 -7.78
C ILE A 321 -17.24 2.36 -6.81
N ASN A 322 -17.66 2.16 -5.57
CA ASN A 322 -17.67 3.22 -4.55
C ASN A 322 -16.24 3.73 -4.26
N SER A 323 -15.26 2.82 -4.19
CA SER A 323 -13.84 3.18 -4.01
C SER A 323 -13.33 4.01 -5.19
N PHE A 324 -13.65 3.61 -6.42
CA PHE A 324 -13.33 4.38 -7.62
C PHE A 324 -13.90 5.81 -7.55
N VAL A 325 -15.20 5.95 -7.23
CA VAL A 325 -15.84 7.26 -7.12
C VAL A 325 -15.21 8.11 -6.00
N THR A 326 -14.89 7.51 -4.86
CA THR A 326 -14.22 8.21 -3.75
C THR A 326 -12.84 8.72 -4.17
N LEU A 327 -12.03 7.90 -4.84
CA LEU A 327 -10.70 8.28 -5.30
C LEU A 327 -10.74 9.31 -6.43
N TYR A 328 -11.71 9.19 -7.34
CA TYR A 328 -11.94 10.20 -8.36
C TYR A 328 -12.34 11.55 -7.73
N ASN A 329 -13.22 11.55 -6.74
CA ASN A 329 -13.64 12.76 -6.03
C ASN A 329 -12.48 13.38 -5.22
N THR A 330 -11.59 12.55 -4.65
CA THR A 330 -10.34 13.02 -4.02
C THR A 330 -9.46 13.72 -5.04
N LEU A 331 -9.34 13.18 -6.25
CA LEU A 331 -8.59 13.81 -7.32
C LEU A 331 -9.22 15.14 -7.76
N VAL A 332 -10.56 15.19 -7.89
CA VAL A 332 -11.29 16.45 -8.20
C VAL A 332 -11.07 17.50 -7.12
N THR A 333 -11.08 17.09 -5.85
CA THR A 333 -10.76 17.99 -4.72
C THR A 333 -9.32 18.48 -4.81
N THR A 334 -8.37 17.60 -5.16
CA THR A 334 -6.96 17.98 -5.36
C THR A 334 -6.83 18.99 -6.50
N TYR A 335 -7.56 18.80 -7.60
CA TYR A 335 -7.61 19.81 -8.68
C TYR A 335 -8.06 21.18 -8.17
N GLY A 336 -9.11 21.20 -7.35
CA GLY A 336 -9.59 22.42 -6.72
C GLY A 336 -8.52 23.10 -5.85
N GLN A 337 -7.76 22.32 -5.08
CA GLN A 337 -6.73 22.86 -4.20
C GLN A 337 -5.52 23.42 -4.95
N VAL A 338 -5.07 22.77 -6.03
CA VAL A 338 -3.85 23.15 -6.75
C VAL A 338 -4.12 24.09 -7.92
N GLY A 339 -5.33 24.06 -8.48
CA GLY A 339 -5.69 24.79 -9.70
C GLY A 339 -6.78 25.83 -9.50
N ASN A 340 -7.43 25.91 -8.34
CA ASN A 340 -8.59 26.76 -8.22
C ASN A 340 -8.22 28.20 -7.89
N ASP A 341 -8.73 29.06 -8.73
CA ASP A 341 -9.03 30.47 -8.50
C ASP A 341 -10.18 30.56 -7.50
N ASN A 342 -9.91 30.54 -6.22
CA ASN A 342 -10.97 30.72 -5.24
C ASN A 342 -11.40 32.21 -5.20
N SER A 343 -12.18 32.60 -6.21
CA SER A 343 -12.71 33.93 -6.43
C SER A 343 -13.66 34.42 -5.31
N GLN A 344 -13.85 33.62 -4.26
CA GLN A 344 -14.67 33.98 -3.09
C GLN A 344 -13.89 34.56 -1.91
N ALA A 345 -12.56 34.51 -1.94
CA ALA A 345 -11.73 35.15 -0.93
C ALA A 345 -11.01 36.36 -1.56
N ALA A 346 -11.19 37.54 -0.99
CA ALA A 346 -10.63 38.83 -1.43
C ALA A 346 -9.08 38.93 -1.37
N SER A 347 -8.37 37.80 -1.32
CA SER A 347 -6.91 37.70 -1.42
C SER A 347 -6.55 36.63 -2.47
N THR A 348 -6.86 36.96 -3.68
CA THR A 348 -6.79 36.16 -4.88
C THR A 348 -5.36 35.97 -5.37
N GLN A 349 -4.76 34.88 -5.01
CA GLN A 349 -3.84 34.19 -5.95
C GLN A 349 -4.51 32.90 -6.32
N GLY A 350 -4.78 32.70 -7.61
CA GLY A 350 -5.22 31.43 -8.17
C GLY A 350 -4.32 30.30 -7.71
N GLY A 351 -4.82 29.08 -7.69
CA GLY A 351 -4.03 27.92 -7.31
C GLY A 351 -2.72 27.90 -8.07
N ILE A 352 -1.67 27.43 -7.42
CA ILE A 352 -0.28 27.47 -7.94
C ILE A 352 -0.13 26.82 -9.33
N LEU A 353 -1.05 25.91 -9.70
CA LEU A 353 -1.11 25.27 -11.02
C LEU A 353 -2.26 25.76 -11.91
N SER A 354 -2.93 26.88 -11.60
CA SER A 354 -4.10 27.38 -12.35
C SER A 354 -3.79 27.62 -13.84
N SER A 355 -2.60 28.07 -14.16
CA SER A 355 -2.13 28.33 -15.54
C SER A 355 -1.31 27.18 -16.12
N ASN A 356 -1.20 26.05 -15.42
CA ASN A 356 -0.37 24.94 -15.89
C ASN A 356 -1.13 24.06 -16.89
N PRO A 357 -0.67 23.95 -18.15
CA PRO A 357 -1.36 23.18 -19.20
C PRO A 357 -1.45 21.67 -18.87
N MET A 358 -0.54 21.14 -18.06
CA MET A 358 -0.57 19.77 -17.59
C MET A 358 -1.85 19.49 -16.82
N LEU A 359 -2.23 20.36 -15.86
CA LEU A 359 -3.44 20.21 -15.05
C LEU A 359 -4.69 20.17 -15.92
N ALA A 360 -4.81 21.13 -16.86
CA ALA A 360 -5.92 21.19 -17.80
C ALA A 360 -6.00 19.94 -18.70
N THR A 361 -4.87 19.44 -19.16
CA THR A 361 -4.81 18.22 -19.98
C THR A 361 -5.32 17.01 -19.21
N ILE A 362 -4.87 16.81 -17.96
CA ILE A 362 -5.30 15.70 -17.10
C ILE A 362 -6.80 15.81 -16.81
N GLN A 363 -7.28 16.98 -16.42
CA GLN A 363 -8.71 17.23 -16.13
C GLN A 363 -9.59 16.92 -17.34
N ASN A 364 -9.28 17.48 -18.51
CA ASN A 364 -10.06 17.32 -19.72
C ASN A 364 -10.07 15.86 -20.21
N THR A 365 -8.93 15.17 -20.13
CA THR A 365 -8.84 13.76 -20.53
C THR A 365 -9.72 12.87 -19.64
N LEU A 366 -9.61 13.02 -18.33
CA LEU A 366 -10.40 12.21 -17.39
C LEU A 366 -11.89 12.57 -17.45
N ALA A 367 -12.24 13.85 -17.59
CA ALA A 367 -13.63 14.27 -17.74
C ALA A 367 -14.26 13.72 -19.03
N ALA A 368 -13.50 13.70 -20.14
CA ALA A 368 -13.96 13.11 -21.39
C ALA A 368 -14.25 11.61 -21.27
N ILE A 369 -13.37 10.87 -20.58
CA ILE A 369 -13.55 9.42 -20.34
C ILE A 369 -14.80 9.17 -19.46
N ILE A 370 -14.95 9.93 -18.37
CA ILE A 370 -16.09 9.81 -17.45
C ILE A 370 -17.42 10.17 -18.14
N GLY A 371 -17.41 11.18 -18.99
CA GLY A 371 -18.59 11.62 -19.75
C GLY A 371 -18.93 10.71 -20.94
N SER A 372 -17.98 9.89 -21.39
CA SER A 372 -18.19 8.97 -22.52
C SER A 372 -18.98 7.74 -22.04
N GLY A 373 -19.73 7.15 -22.95
CA GLY A 373 -20.30 5.81 -22.77
C GLY A 373 -19.44 4.76 -23.46
N VAL A 374 -19.61 3.52 -23.09
CA VAL A 374 -18.98 2.36 -23.72
C VAL A 374 -19.98 1.62 -24.58
N LYS A 375 -19.62 1.29 -25.81
CA LYS A 375 -20.46 0.47 -26.69
C LYS A 375 -20.57 -0.95 -26.15
N ASN A 376 -21.80 -1.41 -25.99
CA ASN A 376 -22.13 -2.79 -25.64
C ASN A 376 -23.11 -3.33 -26.70
N GLY A 377 -22.57 -3.97 -27.73
CA GLY A 377 -23.34 -4.32 -28.91
C GLY A 377 -23.89 -3.08 -29.64
N ASN A 378 -25.22 -3.02 -29.82
CA ASN A 378 -25.92 -1.88 -30.46
C ASN A 378 -26.28 -0.75 -29.47
N SER A 379 -26.03 -0.92 -28.18
CA SER A 379 -26.35 0.05 -27.13
C SER A 379 -25.10 0.69 -26.59
N THR A 380 -25.23 1.91 -26.06
CA THR A 380 -24.16 2.57 -25.29
C THR A 380 -24.55 2.58 -23.82
N ILE A 381 -23.68 2.00 -22.99
CA ILE A 381 -23.83 2.06 -21.52
C ILE A 381 -22.95 3.18 -21.00
N SER A 382 -23.48 4.00 -20.10
CA SER A 382 -22.76 5.10 -19.45
C SER A 382 -22.82 4.95 -17.92
N LEU A 383 -21.98 5.69 -17.21
CA LEU A 383 -22.02 5.76 -15.74
C LEU A 383 -23.40 6.22 -15.24
N GLY A 384 -24.09 7.11 -15.98
CA GLY A 384 -25.43 7.55 -15.65
C GLY A 384 -26.48 6.42 -15.62
N ALA A 385 -26.32 5.39 -16.47
CA ALA A 385 -27.18 4.21 -16.45
C ALA A 385 -27.00 3.38 -15.16
N LEU A 386 -25.85 3.48 -14.50
CA LEU A 386 -25.57 2.85 -13.20
C LEU A 386 -25.99 3.74 -12.01
N GLY A 387 -26.57 4.92 -12.26
CA GLY A 387 -26.86 5.88 -11.20
C GLY A 387 -25.64 6.69 -10.74
N ILE A 388 -24.55 6.71 -11.51
CA ILE A 388 -23.35 7.50 -11.22
C ILE A 388 -23.39 8.75 -12.12
N THR A 389 -23.59 9.91 -11.51
CA THR A 389 -23.77 11.17 -12.23
C THR A 389 -22.69 12.19 -11.87
N LEU A 390 -22.34 13.07 -12.81
CA LEU A 390 -21.39 14.14 -12.59
C LEU A 390 -22.10 15.33 -11.92
N GLN A 391 -21.52 15.84 -10.86
CA GLN A 391 -21.98 17.06 -10.18
C GLN A 391 -21.68 18.28 -11.06
N ALA A 392 -22.70 18.89 -11.62
CA ALA A 392 -22.53 20.05 -12.52
C ALA A 392 -22.10 21.32 -11.78
N GLN A 393 -22.53 21.50 -10.53
CA GLN A 393 -22.21 22.65 -9.68
C GLN A 393 -21.67 22.19 -8.33
N ALA A 394 -20.80 22.99 -7.72
CA ALA A 394 -20.33 22.71 -6.38
C ALA A 394 -21.49 22.74 -5.36
N SER A 395 -21.48 21.79 -4.43
CA SER A 395 -22.38 21.75 -3.27
C SER A 395 -21.58 22.03 -1.99
N ALA A 396 -22.28 22.09 -0.85
CA ALA A 396 -21.63 22.28 0.46
C ALA A 396 -20.63 21.15 0.80
N THR A 397 -20.79 19.98 0.19
CA THR A 397 -20.00 18.77 0.51
C THR A 397 -19.11 18.26 -0.64
N GLN A 398 -19.38 18.71 -1.87
CA GLN A 398 -18.65 18.22 -3.05
C GLN A 398 -18.39 19.32 -4.08
N PRO A 399 -17.19 19.35 -4.70
CA PRO A 399 -16.87 20.29 -5.76
C PRO A 399 -17.62 19.95 -7.07
N ALA A 400 -17.73 20.93 -7.95
CA ALA A 400 -18.15 20.68 -9.33
C ALA A 400 -17.21 19.68 -10.00
N GLY A 401 -17.76 18.80 -10.83
CA GLY A 401 -17.00 17.71 -11.46
C GLY A 401 -16.84 16.45 -10.62
N ALA A 402 -17.31 16.43 -9.37
CA ALA A 402 -17.35 15.22 -8.56
C ALA A 402 -18.41 14.23 -9.06
N LEU A 403 -18.22 12.94 -8.78
CA LEU A 403 -19.19 11.88 -9.08
C LEU A 403 -20.09 11.63 -7.86
N VAL A 404 -21.38 11.49 -8.11
CA VAL A 404 -22.40 11.14 -7.11
C VAL A 404 -23.02 9.81 -7.49
N ILE A 405 -23.15 8.90 -6.52
CA ILE A 405 -23.75 7.58 -6.69
C ILE A 405 -25.16 7.58 -6.10
N ASP A 406 -26.11 7.06 -6.89
CA ASP A 406 -27.41 6.58 -6.40
C ASP A 406 -27.26 5.10 -6.06
N PRO A 407 -27.21 4.72 -4.77
CA PRO A 407 -26.92 3.35 -4.37
C PRO A 407 -28.04 2.37 -4.80
N THR A 408 -29.28 2.83 -4.90
CA THR A 408 -30.42 2.01 -5.32
C THR A 408 -30.31 1.65 -6.81
N LYS A 409 -29.98 2.62 -7.66
CA LYS A 409 -29.78 2.38 -9.09
C LYS A 409 -28.56 1.52 -9.36
N LEU A 410 -27.46 1.75 -8.62
CA LEU A 410 -26.26 0.92 -8.73
C LEU A 410 -26.57 -0.55 -8.38
N ALA A 411 -27.24 -0.79 -7.26
CA ALA A 411 -27.63 -2.14 -6.86
C ALA A 411 -28.53 -2.81 -7.90
N ALA A 412 -29.53 -2.10 -8.42
CA ALA A 412 -30.42 -2.61 -9.46
C ALA A 412 -29.66 -2.94 -10.76
N ALA A 413 -28.71 -2.09 -11.19
CA ALA A 413 -27.90 -2.34 -12.38
C ALA A 413 -26.98 -3.56 -12.21
N LEU A 414 -26.35 -3.72 -11.05
CA LEU A 414 -25.50 -4.88 -10.72
C LEU A 414 -26.28 -6.20 -10.69
N GLN A 415 -27.55 -6.16 -10.30
CA GLN A 415 -28.41 -7.35 -10.29
C GLN A 415 -28.98 -7.68 -11.66
N SER A 416 -29.47 -6.66 -12.41
CA SER A 416 -30.20 -6.87 -13.67
C SER A 416 -29.29 -7.03 -14.88
N ASN A 417 -28.12 -6.39 -14.91
CA ASN A 417 -27.20 -6.40 -16.05
C ASN A 417 -25.73 -6.43 -15.62
N PRO A 418 -25.29 -7.43 -14.88
CA PRO A 418 -23.91 -7.52 -14.40
C PRO A 418 -22.87 -7.52 -15.52
N SER A 419 -23.15 -8.19 -16.63
CA SER A 419 -22.26 -8.22 -17.80
C SER A 419 -22.11 -6.85 -18.45
N GLY A 420 -23.17 -6.06 -18.51
CA GLY A 420 -23.13 -4.69 -19.01
C GLY A 420 -22.29 -3.79 -18.09
N VAL A 421 -22.44 -3.95 -16.77
CA VAL A 421 -21.60 -3.24 -15.80
C VAL A 421 -20.12 -3.66 -15.96
N ALA A 422 -19.84 -4.95 -16.09
CA ALA A 422 -18.50 -5.44 -16.32
C ALA A 422 -17.90 -4.85 -17.60
N ASN A 423 -18.63 -4.84 -18.71
CA ASN A 423 -18.17 -4.27 -19.98
C ASN A 423 -17.90 -2.76 -19.90
N LEU A 424 -18.70 -2.02 -19.11
CA LEU A 424 -18.50 -0.59 -18.92
C LEU A 424 -17.13 -0.27 -18.28
N PHE A 425 -16.63 -1.14 -17.41
CA PHE A 425 -15.37 -0.90 -16.69
C PHE A 425 -14.18 -1.66 -17.30
N ASN A 426 -14.31 -2.96 -17.57
CA ASN A 426 -13.18 -3.86 -17.84
C ASN A 426 -12.96 -4.26 -19.30
N SER A 427 -13.80 -3.82 -20.23
CA SER A 427 -13.53 -4.03 -21.66
C SER A 427 -12.30 -3.22 -22.09
N THR A 428 -11.69 -3.57 -23.23
CA THR A 428 -10.56 -2.79 -23.82
C THR A 428 -10.88 -1.32 -24.04
N THR A 429 -12.17 -1.01 -24.22
CA THR A 429 -12.72 0.35 -24.36
C THR A 429 -13.46 0.78 -23.09
N GLY A 430 -13.43 0.00 -22.01
CA GLY A 430 -14.06 0.29 -20.74
C GLY A 430 -13.48 1.52 -20.04
N ILE A 431 -14.30 2.18 -19.25
CA ILE A 431 -13.91 3.43 -18.55
C ILE A 431 -12.66 3.19 -17.68
N ALA A 432 -12.62 2.09 -16.91
CA ALA A 432 -11.49 1.80 -16.05
C ALA A 432 -10.22 1.51 -16.87
N ALA A 433 -10.33 0.82 -18.00
CA ALA A 433 -9.20 0.54 -18.88
C ALA A 433 -8.68 1.81 -19.53
N GLN A 434 -9.55 2.73 -20.00
CA GLN A 434 -9.17 4.01 -20.58
C GLN A 434 -8.51 4.93 -19.54
N ILE A 435 -9.06 5.01 -18.32
CA ILE A 435 -8.44 5.75 -17.21
C ILE A 435 -7.07 5.17 -16.89
N THR A 436 -6.94 3.86 -16.74
CA THR A 436 -5.64 3.20 -16.46
C THR A 436 -4.61 3.52 -17.54
N SER A 437 -4.99 3.46 -18.81
CA SER A 437 -4.11 3.83 -19.93
C SER A 437 -3.65 5.29 -19.86
N SER A 438 -4.58 6.21 -19.58
CA SER A 438 -4.26 7.63 -19.43
C SER A 438 -3.36 7.88 -18.21
N LEU A 439 -3.65 7.25 -17.07
CA LEU A 439 -2.83 7.36 -15.86
C LEU A 439 -1.41 6.82 -16.08
N ASN A 440 -1.26 5.71 -16.81
CA ASN A 440 0.06 5.20 -17.21
C ASN A 440 0.85 6.22 -18.05
N SER A 441 0.17 6.93 -18.96
CA SER A 441 0.77 7.99 -19.77
C SER A 441 1.14 9.23 -18.94
N PHE A 442 0.34 9.58 -17.92
CA PHE A 442 0.60 10.76 -17.08
C PHE A 442 1.72 10.51 -16.07
N LEU A 443 1.74 9.32 -15.44
CA LEU A 443 2.63 8.94 -14.33
C LEU A 443 3.90 8.25 -14.81
N GLY A 444 3.93 7.73 -16.02
CA GLY A 444 5.06 6.99 -16.58
C GLY A 444 6.34 7.81 -16.70
N ALA A 445 7.46 7.15 -16.94
CA ALA A 445 8.72 7.81 -17.20
C ALA A 445 8.60 8.68 -18.48
N GLY A 446 8.94 9.97 -18.36
CA GLY A 446 8.73 10.95 -19.44
C GLY A 446 7.26 11.37 -19.64
N GLY A 447 6.36 10.98 -18.74
CA GLY A 447 4.97 11.44 -18.75
C GLY A 447 4.80 12.88 -18.29
N LEU A 448 3.55 13.36 -18.33
CA LEU A 448 3.24 14.77 -18.04
C LEU A 448 3.72 15.21 -16.65
N ILE A 449 3.54 14.37 -15.63
CA ILE A 449 3.97 14.68 -14.25
C ILE A 449 5.49 14.75 -14.16
N ALA A 450 6.20 13.75 -14.69
CA ALA A 450 7.66 13.69 -14.66
C ALA A 450 8.29 14.88 -15.42
N ASN A 451 7.74 15.26 -16.55
CA ASN A 451 8.20 16.41 -17.34
C ASN A 451 7.97 17.72 -16.58
N SER A 452 6.80 17.90 -15.94
CA SER A 452 6.51 19.09 -15.16
C SER A 452 7.42 19.20 -13.93
N GLN A 453 7.66 18.09 -13.21
CA GLN A 453 8.63 18.04 -12.10
C GLN A 453 10.05 18.38 -12.57
N SER A 454 10.46 17.86 -13.73
CA SER A 454 11.79 18.12 -14.30
C SER A 454 11.97 19.59 -14.67
N ALA A 455 10.95 20.24 -15.23
CA ALA A 455 10.98 21.66 -15.54
C ALA A 455 11.18 22.50 -14.27
N VAL A 456 10.34 22.30 -13.25
CA VAL A 456 10.45 23.04 -11.97
C VAL A 456 11.80 22.77 -11.29
N ASN A 457 12.31 21.53 -11.32
CA ASN A 457 13.62 21.22 -10.76
C ASN A 457 14.77 21.91 -11.53
N THR A 458 14.60 22.13 -12.84
CA THR A 458 15.57 22.89 -13.65
C THR A 458 15.57 24.36 -13.25
N ASP A 459 14.39 24.93 -13.03
CA ASP A 459 14.24 26.31 -12.57
C ASP A 459 14.84 26.49 -11.17
N LEU A 460 14.61 25.57 -10.24
CA LEU A 460 15.23 25.58 -8.91
C LEU A 460 16.76 25.51 -8.96
N LYS A 461 17.33 24.71 -9.87
CA LYS A 461 18.80 24.68 -10.09
C LYS A 461 19.30 26.01 -10.64
N SER A 462 18.56 26.63 -11.55
CA SER A 462 18.89 27.95 -12.09
C SER A 462 18.87 29.03 -10.99
N ILE A 463 17.84 29.03 -10.13
CA ILE A 463 17.72 29.95 -8.99
C ILE A 463 18.91 29.74 -8.04
N THR A 464 19.26 28.51 -7.70
CA THR A 464 20.42 28.20 -6.85
C THR A 464 21.72 28.75 -7.44
N SER A 465 21.92 28.63 -8.74
CA SER A 465 23.07 29.19 -9.46
C SER A 465 23.08 30.72 -9.41
N GLN A 466 21.93 31.36 -9.58
CA GLN A 466 21.78 32.81 -9.50
C GLN A 466 22.03 33.32 -8.06
N GLN A 467 21.59 32.60 -7.04
CA GLN A 467 21.87 32.91 -5.62
C GLN A 467 23.38 32.84 -5.34
N ALA A 468 24.09 31.83 -5.86
CA ALA A 468 25.55 31.71 -5.72
C ALA A 468 26.28 32.88 -6.43
N THR A 469 25.80 33.28 -7.60
CA THR A 469 26.33 34.45 -8.34
C THR A 469 26.11 35.74 -7.56
N LEU A 470 24.92 35.90 -6.97
CA LEU A 470 24.59 37.06 -6.14
C LEU A 470 25.44 37.13 -4.88
N ALA A 471 25.69 35.97 -4.25
CA ALA A 471 26.57 35.90 -3.07
C ALA A 471 28.01 36.32 -3.43
N THR A 472 28.53 35.89 -4.57
CA THR A 472 29.85 36.29 -5.08
C THR A 472 29.90 37.81 -5.34
N TYR A 473 28.87 38.34 -6.00
CA TYR A 473 28.75 39.80 -6.24
C TYR A 473 28.69 40.59 -4.93
N THR A 474 27.92 40.11 -3.95
CA THR A 474 27.80 40.69 -2.63
C THR A 474 29.16 40.76 -1.92
N ALA A 475 29.95 39.68 -1.98
CA ALA A 475 31.28 39.65 -1.39
C ALA A 475 32.24 40.65 -2.06
N GLN A 476 32.22 40.73 -3.40
CA GLN A 476 33.02 41.70 -4.16
C GLN A 476 32.64 43.14 -3.81
N LEU A 477 31.34 43.43 -3.75
CA LEU A 477 30.81 44.75 -3.42
C LEU A 477 31.18 45.15 -1.99
N THR A 478 31.09 44.21 -1.06
CA THR A 478 31.54 44.40 0.35
C THR A 478 33.02 44.77 0.41
N SER A 479 33.88 44.02 -0.26
CA SER A 479 35.32 44.30 -0.30
C SER A 479 35.63 45.68 -0.93
N GLN A 480 34.95 46.01 -2.02
CA GLN A 480 35.09 47.31 -2.69
C GLN A 480 34.69 48.49 -1.80
N TYR A 481 33.55 48.42 -1.15
CA TYR A 481 33.10 49.47 -0.25
C TYR A 481 33.95 49.54 1.01
N GLN A 482 34.40 48.44 1.59
CA GLN A 482 35.32 48.44 2.72
C GLN A 482 36.60 49.20 2.35
N ALA A 483 37.20 48.94 1.19
CA ALA A 483 38.40 49.63 0.74
C ALA A 483 38.14 51.14 0.56
N GLN A 484 37.01 51.55 -0.04
CA GLN A 484 36.67 52.94 -0.27
C GLN A 484 36.43 53.69 1.06
N PHE A 485 35.64 53.13 1.98
CA PHE A 485 35.35 53.77 3.26
C PHE A 485 36.55 53.76 4.22
N THR A 486 37.41 52.76 4.15
CA THR A 486 38.69 52.77 4.91
C THR A 486 39.59 53.86 4.41
N ALA A 487 39.73 54.07 3.10
CA ALA A 487 40.51 55.15 2.51
C ALA A 487 39.95 56.51 2.92
N LEU A 488 38.58 56.68 2.88
CA LEU A 488 37.90 57.90 3.31
C LEU A 488 38.18 58.17 4.79
N ASN A 489 38.06 57.17 5.66
CA ASN A 489 38.31 57.32 7.09
C ASN A 489 39.78 57.74 7.38
N THR A 490 40.73 57.20 6.63
CA THR A 490 42.15 57.59 6.73
C THR A 490 42.36 59.05 6.30
N LEU A 491 41.69 59.45 5.23
CA LEU A 491 41.72 60.87 4.77
C LEU A 491 41.14 61.83 5.80
N MET A 492 39.98 61.48 6.38
CA MET A 492 39.34 62.25 7.43
C MET A 492 40.21 62.38 8.69
N ALA A 493 40.86 61.27 9.12
CA ALA A 493 41.79 61.28 10.22
C ALA A 493 42.99 62.23 9.93
N THR A 494 43.53 62.20 8.71
CA THR A 494 44.61 63.08 8.26
C THR A 494 44.16 64.55 8.26
N MET A 495 42.94 64.85 7.76
CA MET A 495 42.40 66.21 7.79
C MET A 495 42.15 66.70 9.21
N ASN A 496 41.68 65.84 10.11
CA ASN A 496 41.47 66.20 11.52
C ASN A 496 42.80 66.52 12.22
N ASN A 497 43.82 65.69 11.98
CA ASN A 497 45.18 65.97 12.48
C ASN A 497 45.75 67.28 11.92
N ASN A 498 45.55 67.56 10.63
CA ASN A 498 45.98 68.84 10.03
C ASN A 498 45.19 70.02 10.60
N SER A 499 43.87 69.88 10.85
CA SER A 499 43.05 70.90 11.51
C SER A 499 43.51 71.18 12.95
N GLN A 500 43.79 70.10 13.71
CA GLN A 500 44.38 70.28 15.07
C GLN A 500 45.75 70.95 15.04
N TYR A 501 46.60 70.59 14.08
CA TYR A 501 47.88 71.21 13.88
C TYR A 501 47.75 72.70 13.53
N LEU A 502 46.84 73.05 12.64
CA LEU A 502 46.51 74.45 12.30
C LEU A 502 45.95 75.22 13.50
N THR A 503 45.08 74.60 14.30
CA THR A 503 44.51 75.19 15.52
C THR A 503 45.62 75.44 16.57
N GLN A 504 46.57 74.54 16.72
CA GLN A 504 47.76 74.73 17.57
C GLN A 504 48.67 75.84 17.06
N LEU A 505 48.84 75.96 15.74
CA LEU A 505 49.67 76.96 15.12
C LEU A 505 49.05 78.37 15.15
N PHE A 506 47.72 78.48 14.95
CA PHE A 506 47.06 79.78 14.79
C PHE A 506 46.01 80.11 15.83
N GLY A 507 45.54 79.20 16.69
CA GLY A 507 44.36 79.35 17.54
C GLY A 507 44.62 79.54 19.06
N GLY A 508 45.82 79.49 19.55
CA GLY A 508 46.18 79.59 20.99
C GLY A 508 46.90 80.90 21.35
N ALA A 509 46.78 81.30 22.59
CA ALA A 509 47.52 82.50 23.13
C ALA A 509 49.04 82.44 22.98
N ASN A 510 49.60 81.21 22.67
CA ASN A 510 51.04 80.96 22.36
C ASN A 510 51.25 80.51 20.91
N SER A 511 50.31 80.75 20.00
CA SER A 511 50.43 80.36 18.57
C SER A 511 51.26 81.40 17.80
N ALA A 512 51.89 80.91 16.71
CA ALA A 512 52.71 81.79 15.87
C ALA A 512 51.93 83.06 15.33
N GLY A 513 50.61 82.98 15.22
CA GLY A 513 49.74 84.06 14.85
C GLY A 513 49.48 85.05 15.95
N ALA A 514 49.49 84.61 17.22
CA ALA A 514 49.36 85.49 18.40
C ALA A 514 50.57 86.39 18.63
N LEU A 515 51.74 85.94 18.21
CA LEU A 515 52.97 86.74 18.28
C LEU A 515 53.03 87.90 17.27
N ALA A 516 52.18 87.81 16.19
CA ALA A 516 52.14 88.85 15.17
C ALA A 516 51.23 90.01 15.53
N THR A 517 50.37 89.88 16.55
CA THR A 517 49.39 90.94 16.96
C THR A 517 49.87 91.66 18.26
N GLY A 518 50.97 91.21 18.87
CA GLY A 518 51.49 91.82 20.13
C GLY A 518 52.60 92.90 20.00
N ALA A 519 52.85 93.35 18.79
CA ALA A 519 53.87 94.36 18.58
C ALA A 519 53.35 95.62 17.92
N SER A 520 52.35 96.22 18.51
CA SER A 520 51.97 97.65 18.25
C SER A 520 51.10 98.16 19.41
N GLY A 521 51.82 98.78 20.35
CA GLY A 521 51.21 99.54 21.41
C GLY A 521 52.22 99.97 22.41
#